data_d0816d66a9cd69505fa33be660a0eb4a
#
_entry.id   d0816d66a9cd69505fa33be660a0eb4a
#
_cell.length_a   1.000
_cell.length_b   1.000
_cell.length_c   1.000
_cell.angle_alpha   90.00
_cell.angle_beta   90.00
_cell.angle_gamma   90.00
#
_symmetry.space_group_name_H-M   'P 1'
#
loop_
_entity.id
_entity.type
_entity.pdbx_description
1 polymer ?
#
loop_
_entity_poly.entity_id
_entity_poly.type
_entity_poly.pdbx_seq_one_letter_code
_entity_poly.pdbx_strand_id
1 'polypeptide(L)'
;MKKRILTLLTVIAILAGIAVPVRAEETVSEDAVECLTEMPYEALPEEDFEFDEDSRTITAYIGTSVDVIIPRTIGDVPVENISYNAFECARDYVHSDMATNQKEGEWLPMRCLILPETLKSIEDSAFTHCHDLETVICYAPLENTNKGLFEECKGLKTVIFVNGVGEMDNYLFNYCKNLKTVWWKGKVNRIGVQCFGATGLEQFCVNAKNIDSCAFIGCEDLKEIHIRSGVENLNMTAFAMLTGIETICLEGIDPDVMEADWVNLQNSTVTILVPEDTTDEQLQLVTQKFASAYIIINKSQVQKGSCQLSENPMPDIDGIVGEYGI
;
A
#
# COMPACT_ATOMS: atom_id res chain seq x y z
N MET A 1 -29.76 -18.32 5.71
CA MET A 1 -30.52 -18.18 4.45
C MET A 1 -31.41 -16.93 4.32
N LYS A 2 -31.56 -16.08 5.36
CA LYS A 2 -32.43 -14.85 5.29
C LYS A 2 -31.66 -13.55 5.02
N LYS A 3 -30.34 -13.49 5.13
CA LYS A 3 -29.50 -12.27 4.90
C LYS A 3 -29.12 -12.02 3.43
N ARG A 4 -29.13 -13.03 2.55
CA ARG A 4 -28.79 -12.88 1.13
C ARG A 4 -29.88 -12.28 0.23
N ILE A 5 -31.11 -12.17 0.69
CA ILE A 5 -32.25 -11.67 -0.10
C ILE A 5 -32.37 -10.14 -0.05
N LEU A 6 -31.80 -9.48 0.97
CA LEU A 6 -31.91 -8.03 1.12
C LEU A 6 -30.99 -7.26 0.20
N THR A 7 -29.81 -7.80 -0.12
CA THR A 7 -28.82 -7.17 -1.00
C THR A 7 -29.25 -7.19 -2.46
N LEU A 8 -29.99 -8.20 -2.90
CA LEU A 8 -30.45 -8.32 -4.28
C LEU A 8 -31.57 -7.32 -4.64
N LEU A 9 -32.37 -6.92 -3.66
CA LEU A 9 -33.47 -5.97 -3.86
C LEU A 9 -32.99 -4.51 -4.00
N THR A 10 -31.87 -4.14 -3.41
CA THR A 10 -31.30 -2.79 -3.52
C THR A 10 -30.68 -2.54 -4.89
N VAL A 11 -30.04 -3.55 -5.47
CA VAL A 11 -29.44 -3.45 -6.81
C VAL A 11 -30.50 -3.33 -7.91
N ILE A 12 -31.66 -3.97 -7.76
CA ILE A 12 -32.75 -3.91 -8.75
C ILE A 12 -33.44 -2.54 -8.75
N ALA A 13 -33.47 -1.83 -7.62
CA ALA A 13 -34.11 -0.50 -7.52
C ALA A 13 -33.30 0.59 -8.25
N ILE A 14 -31.97 0.47 -8.30
CA ILE A 14 -31.09 1.43 -8.99
C ILE A 14 -31.21 1.31 -10.51
N LEU A 15 -31.49 0.11 -11.04
CA LEU A 15 -31.66 -0.13 -12.48
C LEU A 15 -33.03 0.32 -13.02
N ALA A 16 -34.00 0.60 -12.16
CA ALA A 16 -35.36 0.99 -12.57
C ALA A 16 -35.61 2.50 -12.58
N GLY A 17 -34.63 3.36 -12.24
CA GLY A 17 -34.76 4.82 -12.30
C GLY A 17 -35.83 5.41 -11.35
N ILE A 18 -36.18 4.74 -10.27
CA ILE A 18 -37.15 5.22 -9.28
C ILE A 18 -36.38 6.04 -8.26
N ALA A 19 -36.70 7.35 -8.19
CA ALA A 19 -36.16 8.26 -7.17
C ALA A 19 -36.60 7.79 -5.78
N VAL A 20 -35.67 7.25 -5.00
CA VAL A 20 -35.87 6.95 -3.58
C VAL A 20 -35.52 8.23 -2.81
N PRO A 21 -36.39 8.73 -1.92
CA PRO A 21 -36.06 9.92 -1.14
C PRO A 21 -34.85 9.63 -0.26
N VAL A 22 -33.82 10.47 -0.41
CA VAL A 22 -32.63 10.48 0.45
C VAL A 22 -33.11 10.73 1.88
N ARG A 23 -33.09 9.70 2.68
CA ARG A 23 -33.30 9.81 4.13
C ARG A 23 -31.95 10.17 4.75
N ALA A 24 -31.98 11.16 5.62
CA ALA A 24 -30.83 11.72 6.31
C ALA A 24 -29.85 10.66 6.83
N GLU A 25 -28.58 11.03 6.78
CA GLU A 25 -27.40 10.43 7.38
C GLU A 25 -27.70 9.51 8.57
N GLU A 26 -27.76 8.20 8.33
CA GLU A 26 -27.39 7.26 9.38
C GLU A 26 -25.85 7.29 9.43
N THR A 27 -25.32 7.92 10.47
CA THR A 27 -23.94 7.73 10.89
C THR A 27 -23.72 6.24 11.07
N VAL A 28 -23.08 5.62 10.09
CA VAL A 28 -22.59 4.24 10.23
C VAL A 28 -21.57 4.32 11.36
N SER A 29 -21.93 3.76 12.52
CA SER A 29 -21.01 3.62 13.63
C SER A 29 -19.79 2.84 13.12
N GLU A 30 -18.60 3.29 13.45
CA GLU A 30 -17.32 2.65 13.11
C GLU A 30 -17.20 1.18 13.56
N ASP A 31 -18.18 0.68 14.32
CA ASP A 31 -18.23 -0.66 14.93
C ASP A 31 -18.87 -1.75 14.06
N ALA A 32 -19.31 -1.47 12.83
CA ALA A 32 -20.10 -2.41 12.04
C ALA A 32 -19.40 -3.01 10.81
N VAL A 33 -18.08 -2.88 10.68
CA VAL A 33 -17.34 -3.69 9.72
C VAL A 33 -16.90 -4.96 10.43
N GLU A 34 -17.69 -6.05 10.27
CA GLU A 34 -17.21 -7.39 10.60
C GLU A 34 -15.82 -7.53 9.99
N CYS A 35 -14.82 -7.56 10.85
CA CYS A 35 -13.44 -7.81 10.47
C CYS A 35 -13.42 -9.13 9.69
N LEU A 36 -12.90 -9.14 8.48
CA LEU A 36 -12.50 -10.39 7.82
C LEU A 36 -11.32 -10.90 8.62
N THR A 37 -11.59 -11.54 9.76
CA THR A 37 -10.58 -11.93 10.74
C THR A 37 -9.79 -13.14 10.29
N GLU A 38 -10.29 -13.88 9.32
CA GLU A 38 -9.71 -15.15 8.92
C GLU A 38 -9.47 -15.19 7.41
N MET A 39 -8.30 -15.68 7.03
CA MET A 39 -7.95 -15.99 5.65
C MET A 39 -8.84 -17.13 5.14
N PRO A 40 -9.60 -16.96 4.04
CA PRO A 40 -10.58 -17.95 3.58
C PRO A 40 -9.97 -19.07 2.71
N TYR A 41 -8.67 -19.02 2.41
CA TYR A 41 -8.01 -19.93 1.48
C TYR A 41 -7.33 -21.10 2.18
N GLU A 42 -7.24 -22.24 1.48
CA GLU A 42 -6.53 -23.42 1.96
C GLU A 42 -5.02 -23.17 1.89
N ALA A 43 -4.34 -23.32 3.02
CA ALA A 43 -2.91 -23.12 3.13
C ALA A 43 -2.13 -24.26 2.46
N LEU A 44 -0.87 -23.98 2.10
CA LEU A 44 0.07 -25.02 1.66
C LEU A 44 0.36 -26.03 2.79
N PRO A 45 0.83 -27.24 2.42
CA PRO A 45 1.24 -28.25 3.39
C PRO A 45 2.32 -27.72 4.36
N GLU A 46 2.21 -28.09 5.63
CA GLU A 46 3.13 -27.64 6.68
C GLU A 46 4.59 -28.06 6.40
N GLU A 47 4.76 -29.21 5.75
CA GLU A 47 6.07 -29.75 5.34
C GLU A 47 6.79 -28.91 4.30
N ASP A 48 6.12 -27.94 3.67
CA ASP A 48 6.73 -26.99 2.76
C ASP A 48 7.46 -25.84 3.48
N PHE A 49 7.43 -25.82 4.83
CA PHE A 49 8.03 -24.76 5.62
C PHE A 49 8.97 -25.31 6.69
N GLU A 50 10.15 -24.73 6.82
CA GLU A 50 10.97 -24.88 8.02
C GLU A 50 10.44 -23.92 9.10
N PHE A 51 10.19 -24.43 10.29
CA PHE A 51 9.54 -23.68 11.36
C PHE A 51 10.23 -23.92 12.71
N ASP A 52 10.53 -22.84 13.39
CA ASP A 52 11.01 -22.85 14.77
C ASP A 52 9.82 -22.64 15.71
N GLU A 53 9.44 -23.71 16.43
CA GLU A 53 8.31 -23.71 17.35
C GLU A 53 8.52 -22.78 18.55
N ASP A 54 9.77 -22.66 19.05
CA ASP A 54 10.07 -21.84 20.22
C ASP A 54 9.86 -20.35 19.93
N SER A 55 10.31 -19.87 18.77
CA SER A 55 10.14 -18.50 18.31
C SER A 55 8.88 -18.28 17.46
N ARG A 56 8.16 -19.36 17.11
CA ARG A 56 6.98 -19.35 16.23
C ARG A 56 7.26 -18.70 14.86
N THR A 57 8.42 -19.03 14.31
CA THR A 57 8.97 -18.35 13.14
C THR A 57 9.14 -19.31 11.97
N ILE A 58 8.63 -18.94 10.80
CA ILE A 58 9.03 -19.57 9.54
C ILE A 58 10.44 -19.11 9.22
N THR A 59 11.36 -20.06 9.13
CA THR A 59 12.79 -19.82 8.86
C THR A 59 13.16 -20.08 7.42
N ALA A 60 12.41 -20.95 6.71
CA ALA A 60 12.56 -21.16 5.29
C ALA A 60 11.27 -21.68 4.63
N TYR A 61 11.05 -21.33 3.38
CA TYR A 61 10.12 -21.99 2.48
C TYR A 61 10.88 -22.99 1.61
N ILE A 62 10.52 -24.26 1.70
CA ILE A 62 11.18 -25.39 1.00
C ILE A 62 10.25 -26.11 0.03
N GLY A 63 9.01 -25.63 -0.12
CA GLY A 63 8.01 -26.12 -1.06
C GLY A 63 8.33 -25.78 -2.51
N THR A 64 7.48 -26.21 -3.41
CA THR A 64 7.64 -26.00 -4.86
C THR A 64 6.50 -25.19 -5.49
N SER A 65 5.47 -24.81 -4.72
CA SER A 65 4.39 -24.00 -5.22
C SER A 65 4.86 -22.57 -5.50
N VAL A 66 4.46 -22.04 -6.64
CA VAL A 66 4.70 -20.65 -7.02
C VAL A 66 3.67 -19.69 -6.41
N ASP A 67 2.53 -20.22 -6.00
CA ASP A 67 1.47 -19.50 -5.32
C ASP A 67 1.50 -19.96 -3.85
N VAL A 68 2.00 -19.07 -2.98
CA VAL A 68 2.33 -19.41 -1.59
C VAL A 68 1.25 -18.89 -0.65
N ILE A 69 0.56 -19.83 -0.01
CA ILE A 69 -0.44 -19.53 1.03
C ILE A 69 0.12 -20.03 2.35
N ILE A 70 0.56 -19.12 3.18
CA ILE A 70 1.20 -19.44 4.46
C ILE A 70 0.18 -19.98 5.45
N PRO A 71 0.43 -21.14 6.12
CA PRO A 71 -0.48 -21.70 7.10
C PRO A 71 -0.57 -20.83 8.38
N ARG A 72 -1.73 -20.85 9.03
CA ARG A 72 -1.96 -20.19 10.32
C ARG A 72 -1.18 -20.82 11.46
N THR A 73 -1.04 -22.14 11.38
CA THR A 73 -0.35 -22.99 12.36
C THR A 73 0.52 -23.98 11.64
N ILE A 74 1.60 -24.42 12.29
CA ILE A 74 2.39 -25.58 11.91
C ILE A 74 2.38 -26.51 13.14
N GLY A 75 1.86 -27.73 12.97
CA GLY A 75 1.37 -28.51 14.09
C GLY A 75 0.23 -27.77 14.80
N ASP A 76 0.31 -27.66 16.11
CA ASP A 76 -0.64 -26.88 16.92
C ASP A 76 -0.11 -25.48 17.29
N VAL A 77 1.04 -25.05 16.71
CA VAL A 77 1.72 -23.79 17.06
C VAL A 77 1.39 -22.71 16.03
N PRO A 78 0.88 -21.53 16.44
CA PRO A 78 0.58 -20.46 15.52
C PRO A 78 1.84 -19.90 14.86
N VAL A 79 1.77 -19.64 13.55
CA VAL A 79 2.81 -18.92 12.81
C VAL A 79 2.68 -17.44 13.11
N GLU A 80 3.63 -16.89 13.87
CA GLU A 80 3.61 -15.50 14.31
C GLU A 80 4.66 -14.64 13.63
N ASN A 81 5.74 -15.25 13.11
CA ASN A 81 6.86 -14.50 12.55
C ASN A 81 7.39 -15.14 11.26
N ILE A 82 7.99 -14.31 10.41
CA ILE A 82 8.75 -14.73 9.23
C ILE A 82 10.14 -14.13 9.35
N SER A 83 11.19 -14.96 9.26
CA SER A 83 12.56 -14.48 9.39
C SER A 83 13.08 -13.84 8.09
N TYR A 84 14.19 -13.10 8.24
CA TYR A 84 14.97 -12.59 7.13
C TYR A 84 15.37 -13.73 6.18
N ASN A 85 15.20 -13.51 4.87
CA ASN A 85 15.49 -14.50 3.82
C ASN A 85 14.72 -15.84 3.90
N ALA A 86 13.63 -15.94 4.67
CA ALA A 86 12.80 -17.15 4.70
C ALA A 86 12.25 -17.52 3.30
N PHE A 87 12.09 -16.53 2.43
CA PHE A 87 11.66 -16.68 1.05
C PHE A 87 12.76 -16.13 0.13
N GLU A 88 13.84 -16.91 -0.04
CA GLU A 88 15.00 -16.49 -0.81
C GLU A 88 14.69 -16.41 -2.31
N CYS A 89 14.16 -15.25 -2.74
CA CYS A 89 13.85 -14.96 -4.15
C CYS A 89 15.01 -14.30 -4.90
N ALA A 90 16.11 -13.98 -4.24
CA ALA A 90 17.18 -13.15 -4.79
C ALA A 90 18.27 -13.98 -5.49
N ARG A 91 18.21 -14.05 -6.83
CA ARG A 91 19.23 -14.75 -7.63
C ARG A 91 20.57 -14.01 -7.78
N ASP A 92 20.58 -12.71 -7.72
CA ASP A 92 21.71 -11.89 -8.21
C ASP A 92 22.34 -10.96 -7.17
N TYR A 93 21.89 -10.96 -5.92
CA TYR A 93 22.52 -10.13 -4.91
C TYR A 93 23.60 -10.89 -4.17
N VAL A 94 24.73 -11.10 -4.83
CA VAL A 94 25.95 -11.50 -4.17
C VAL A 94 26.46 -10.30 -3.37
N HIS A 95 26.03 -10.17 -2.11
CA HIS A 95 26.86 -9.48 -1.13
C HIS A 95 28.13 -10.30 -1.01
N SER A 96 29.21 -9.78 -1.52
CA SER A 96 30.53 -10.42 -1.64
C SER A 96 31.14 -10.87 -0.31
N ASP A 97 30.48 -10.65 0.82
CA ASP A 97 31.03 -10.83 2.14
C ASP A 97 30.30 -11.85 3.04
N MET A 98 29.18 -12.45 2.57
CA MET A 98 28.55 -13.56 3.29
C MET A 98 28.39 -14.76 2.34
N ALA A 99 29.40 -15.60 2.32
CA ALA A 99 29.32 -16.93 1.71
C ALA A 99 28.36 -17.79 2.53
N THR A 100 27.06 -17.66 2.28
CA THR A 100 26.11 -18.70 2.65
C THR A 100 26.26 -19.84 1.64
N ASN A 101 26.26 -21.08 2.13
CA ASN A 101 26.34 -22.30 1.34
C ASN A 101 25.07 -22.43 0.47
N GLN A 102 25.01 -21.64 -0.61
CA GLN A 102 23.93 -21.76 -1.59
C GLN A 102 24.15 -23.06 -2.36
N LYS A 103 23.23 -24.00 -2.19
CA LYS A 103 23.03 -25.05 -3.19
C LYS A 103 22.65 -24.35 -4.49
N GLU A 104 23.32 -24.66 -5.60
CA GLU A 104 22.83 -24.39 -6.95
C GLU A 104 21.44 -25.05 -7.07
N GLY A 105 20.38 -24.32 -6.72
CA GLY A 105 18.99 -24.74 -6.75
C GLY A 105 18.20 -23.88 -7.73
N GLU A 106 17.28 -24.49 -8.42
CA GLU A 106 16.31 -23.77 -9.25
C GLU A 106 15.51 -22.79 -8.38
N TRP A 107 15.45 -21.54 -8.80
CA TRP A 107 14.73 -20.49 -8.11
C TRP A 107 13.23 -20.74 -8.19
N LEU A 108 12.53 -20.54 -7.07
CA LEU A 108 11.09 -20.59 -7.06
C LEU A 108 10.52 -19.25 -7.51
N PRO A 109 9.91 -19.16 -8.70
CA PRO A 109 9.25 -17.93 -9.14
C PRO A 109 7.92 -17.77 -8.40
N MET A 110 7.95 -17.22 -7.16
CA MET A 110 6.75 -16.94 -6.39
C MET A 110 5.92 -15.86 -7.10
N ARG A 111 4.65 -16.16 -7.46
CA ARG A 111 3.74 -15.25 -8.13
C ARG A 111 2.72 -14.62 -7.19
N CYS A 112 2.16 -15.42 -6.31
CA CYS A 112 1.16 -14.97 -5.33
C CYS A 112 1.63 -15.30 -3.92
N LEU A 113 1.42 -14.36 -2.99
CA LEU A 113 1.73 -14.54 -1.57
C LEU A 113 0.51 -14.16 -0.74
N ILE A 114 0.01 -15.11 0.05
CA ILE A 114 -1.08 -14.86 1.01
C ILE A 114 -0.56 -15.07 2.43
N LEU A 115 -0.64 -14.02 3.24
CA LEU A 115 -0.14 -13.95 4.60
C LEU A 115 -1.31 -14.07 5.59
N PRO A 116 -1.26 -15.02 6.56
CA PRO A 116 -2.35 -15.28 7.49
C PRO A 116 -2.47 -14.18 8.58
N GLU A 117 -3.63 -14.12 9.20
CA GLU A 117 -3.95 -13.17 10.26
C GLU A 117 -3.20 -13.42 11.57
N THR A 118 -2.55 -14.58 11.73
CA THR A 118 -1.75 -14.92 12.93
C THR A 118 -0.41 -14.23 12.98
N LEU A 119 0.09 -13.72 11.84
CA LEU A 119 1.38 -13.06 11.78
C LEU A 119 1.38 -11.77 12.58
N LYS A 120 2.46 -11.58 13.35
CA LYS A 120 2.74 -10.39 14.16
C LYS A 120 3.91 -9.57 13.62
N SER A 121 4.90 -10.27 13.04
CA SER A 121 6.10 -9.63 12.51
C SER A 121 6.64 -10.38 11.29
N ILE A 122 7.24 -9.62 10.40
CA ILE A 122 8.00 -10.11 9.24
C ILE A 122 9.31 -9.35 9.28
N GLU A 123 10.44 -10.03 9.32
CA GLU A 123 11.73 -9.35 9.41
C GLU A 123 12.05 -8.50 8.18
N ASP A 124 12.99 -7.56 8.33
CA ASP A 124 13.45 -6.68 7.26
C ASP A 124 13.78 -7.48 6.00
N SER A 125 13.39 -6.97 4.84
CA SER A 125 13.76 -7.54 3.54
C SER A 125 13.36 -9.00 3.29
N ALA A 126 12.41 -9.58 4.04
CA ALA A 126 12.04 -10.99 3.93
C ALA A 126 11.61 -11.42 2.52
N PHE A 127 11.08 -10.51 1.70
CA PHE A 127 10.64 -10.75 0.33
C PHE A 127 11.33 -9.83 -0.69
N THR A 128 12.47 -9.24 -0.34
CA THR A 128 13.22 -8.38 -1.25
C THR A 128 13.63 -9.13 -2.52
N HIS A 129 13.59 -8.47 -3.67
CA HIS A 129 13.98 -9.03 -4.98
C HIS A 129 13.13 -10.21 -5.48
N CYS A 130 11.95 -10.46 -4.93
CA CYS A 130 11.01 -11.44 -5.48
C CYS A 130 10.45 -10.93 -6.82
N HIS A 131 11.27 -11.05 -7.90
CA HIS A 131 10.97 -10.40 -9.19
C HIS A 131 9.73 -10.93 -9.91
N ASP A 132 9.33 -12.18 -9.65
CA ASP A 132 8.15 -12.80 -10.24
C ASP A 132 6.89 -12.63 -9.39
N LEU A 133 7.02 -12.09 -8.15
CA LEU A 133 5.90 -11.83 -7.26
C LEU A 133 4.98 -10.77 -7.88
N GLU A 134 3.74 -11.14 -8.15
CA GLU A 134 2.73 -10.27 -8.77
C GLU A 134 1.71 -9.74 -7.78
N THR A 135 1.32 -10.56 -6.81
CA THR A 135 0.25 -10.23 -5.86
C THR A 135 0.60 -10.61 -4.43
N VAL A 136 0.32 -9.70 -3.52
CA VAL A 136 0.39 -9.94 -2.07
C VAL A 136 -0.94 -9.61 -1.42
N ILE A 137 -1.49 -10.55 -0.65
CA ILE A 137 -2.68 -10.34 0.17
C ILE A 137 -2.32 -10.65 1.62
N CYS A 138 -2.33 -9.62 2.46
CA CYS A 138 -1.95 -9.71 3.86
C CYS A 138 -3.18 -9.60 4.76
N TYR A 139 -3.51 -10.70 5.43
CA TYR A 139 -4.56 -10.72 6.46
C TYR A 139 -4.02 -10.33 7.84
N ALA A 140 -2.70 -10.30 8.03
CA ALA A 140 -2.10 -9.91 9.29
C ALA A 140 -2.37 -8.43 9.61
N PRO A 141 -2.80 -8.09 10.83
CA PRO A 141 -2.91 -6.71 11.29
C PRO A 141 -1.53 -6.21 11.75
N LEU A 142 -0.62 -5.98 10.80
CA LEU A 142 0.76 -5.61 11.10
C LEU A 142 0.83 -4.22 11.73
N GLU A 143 1.53 -4.07 12.86
CA GLU A 143 1.82 -2.75 13.44
C GLU A 143 2.75 -1.94 12.55
N ASN A 144 3.74 -2.62 11.91
CA ASN A 144 4.62 -2.05 10.89
C ASN A 144 5.01 -3.13 9.88
N THR A 145 5.48 -2.70 8.71
CA THR A 145 5.87 -3.60 7.61
C THR A 145 7.35 -3.98 7.66
N ASN A 146 8.12 -3.40 8.57
CA ASN A 146 9.58 -3.44 8.56
C ASN A 146 10.21 -2.92 7.24
N LYS A 147 11.52 -2.69 7.28
CA LYS A 147 12.24 -2.01 6.21
C LYS A 147 12.42 -2.89 4.98
N GLY A 148 12.11 -2.34 3.80
CA GLY A 148 12.41 -2.95 2.50
C GLY A 148 11.71 -4.28 2.24
N LEU A 149 10.59 -4.56 2.91
CA LEU A 149 9.94 -5.88 2.88
C LEU A 149 9.71 -6.41 1.46
N PHE A 150 9.31 -5.55 0.52
CA PHE A 150 9.09 -5.88 -0.90
C PHE A 150 9.98 -5.04 -1.84
N GLU A 151 11.12 -4.54 -1.36
CA GLU A 151 12.03 -3.75 -2.18
C GLU A 151 12.46 -4.52 -3.42
N GLU A 152 12.48 -3.85 -4.58
CA GLU A 152 12.83 -4.42 -5.89
C GLU A 152 11.99 -5.61 -6.38
N CYS A 153 10.80 -5.83 -5.85
CA CYS A 153 9.84 -6.79 -6.42
C CYS A 153 9.27 -6.25 -7.74
N LYS A 154 10.05 -6.35 -8.82
CA LYS A 154 9.76 -5.71 -10.12
C LYS A 154 8.47 -6.21 -10.77
N GLY A 155 8.08 -7.46 -10.51
CA GLY A 155 6.82 -8.06 -10.99
C GLY A 155 5.58 -7.63 -10.24
N LEU A 156 5.74 -7.06 -9.02
CA LEU A 156 4.65 -6.77 -8.10
C LEU A 156 3.66 -5.75 -8.69
N LYS A 157 2.40 -6.14 -8.78
CA LYS A 157 1.29 -5.36 -9.35
C LYS A 157 0.29 -4.90 -8.31
N THR A 158 -0.01 -5.78 -7.35
CA THR A 158 -1.09 -5.58 -6.38
C THR A 158 -0.67 -5.99 -4.98
N VAL A 159 -0.94 -5.12 -3.99
CA VAL A 159 -0.77 -5.41 -2.56
C VAL A 159 -2.01 -4.98 -1.79
N ILE A 160 -2.54 -5.87 -0.95
CA ILE A 160 -3.74 -5.62 -0.16
C ILE A 160 -3.48 -5.97 1.31
N PHE A 161 -3.59 -4.99 2.21
CA PHE A 161 -3.57 -5.18 3.66
C PHE A 161 -5.01 -5.21 4.20
N VAL A 162 -5.60 -6.42 4.23
CA VAL A 162 -7.03 -6.64 4.52
C VAL A 162 -7.45 -6.12 5.89
N ASN A 163 -6.64 -6.34 6.91
CA ASN A 163 -6.89 -5.88 8.27
C ASN A 163 -6.15 -4.58 8.62
N GLY A 164 -5.60 -3.89 7.59
CA GLY A 164 -4.86 -2.65 7.74
C GLY A 164 -3.40 -2.87 8.10
N VAL A 165 -2.67 -1.76 8.23
CA VAL A 165 -1.27 -1.71 8.61
C VAL A 165 -1.04 -0.41 9.39
N GLY A 166 -0.29 -0.48 10.49
CA GLY A 166 -0.02 0.68 11.34
C GLY A 166 0.97 1.65 10.71
N GLU A 167 2.12 1.14 10.29
CA GLU A 167 3.16 1.90 9.60
C GLU A 167 3.67 1.16 8.36
N MET A 168 3.85 1.89 7.26
CA MET A 168 4.59 1.46 6.09
C MET A 168 6.01 1.99 6.20
N ASP A 169 6.98 1.11 6.47
CA ASP A 169 8.34 1.51 6.77
C ASP A 169 9.13 1.91 5.51
N ASN A 170 10.37 2.31 5.72
CA ASN A 170 11.24 2.81 4.67
C ASN A 170 11.49 1.75 3.60
N TYR A 171 11.49 2.17 2.34
CA TYR A 171 11.79 1.34 1.16
C TYR A 171 10.80 0.19 0.91
N LEU A 172 9.63 0.14 1.57
CA LEU A 172 8.70 -1.00 1.52
C LEU A 172 8.46 -1.52 0.09
N PHE A 173 8.18 -0.62 -0.86
CA PHE A 173 7.93 -0.93 -2.28
C PHE A 173 8.92 -0.25 -3.23
N ASN A 174 10.08 0.15 -2.70
CA ASN A 174 11.07 0.86 -3.50
C ASN A 174 11.48 0.03 -4.73
N TYR A 175 11.48 0.63 -5.91
CA TYR A 175 11.71 -0.01 -7.21
C TYR A 175 10.71 -1.12 -7.62
N CYS A 176 9.51 -1.18 -7.05
CA CYS A 176 8.42 -2.02 -7.55
C CYS A 176 7.78 -1.36 -8.80
N LYS A 177 8.46 -1.43 -9.94
CA LYS A 177 8.12 -0.66 -11.14
C LYS A 177 6.76 -0.99 -11.77
N ASN A 178 6.21 -2.18 -11.50
CA ASN A 178 4.91 -2.61 -12.03
C ASN A 178 3.77 -2.42 -11.01
N LEU A 179 4.06 -1.89 -9.80
CA LEU A 179 3.06 -1.72 -8.75
C LEU A 179 2.03 -0.67 -9.16
N LYS A 180 0.79 -1.10 -9.34
CA LYS A 180 -0.34 -0.25 -9.75
C LYS A 180 -1.38 -0.09 -8.65
N THR A 181 -1.53 -1.10 -7.78
CA THR A 181 -2.56 -1.13 -6.76
C THR A 181 -1.96 -1.43 -5.39
N VAL A 182 -2.16 -0.52 -4.45
CA VAL A 182 -1.92 -0.77 -3.03
C VAL A 182 -3.16 -0.34 -2.27
N TRP A 183 -3.73 -1.26 -1.53
CA TRP A 183 -4.92 -1.00 -0.72
C TRP A 183 -4.69 -1.40 0.74
N TRP A 184 -5.23 -0.63 1.65
CA TRP A 184 -5.23 -0.93 3.07
C TRP A 184 -6.49 -0.42 3.74
N LYS A 185 -6.93 -1.13 4.78
CA LYS A 185 -8.07 -0.71 5.58
C LYS A 185 -7.65 0.40 6.55
N GLY A 186 -8.43 1.46 6.62
CA GLY A 186 -8.25 2.51 7.61
C GLY A 186 -7.16 3.52 7.25
N LYS A 187 -6.47 4.05 8.26
CA LYS A 187 -5.47 5.09 8.15
C LYS A 187 -4.13 4.60 8.69
N VAL A 188 -3.05 4.79 7.93
CA VAL A 188 -1.70 4.47 8.42
C VAL A 188 -1.12 5.62 9.25
N ASN A 189 -0.31 5.30 10.25
CA ASN A 189 0.36 6.31 11.06
C ASN A 189 1.52 6.98 10.30
N ARG A 190 2.23 6.21 9.46
CA ARG A 190 3.41 6.71 8.75
C ARG A 190 3.59 6.03 7.40
N ILE A 191 3.95 6.81 6.39
CA ILE A 191 4.54 6.35 5.13
C ILE A 191 6.00 6.78 5.15
N GLY A 192 6.91 5.80 5.20
CA GLY A 192 8.34 5.99 5.41
C GLY A 192 9.09 6.51 4.19
N VAL A 193 10.39 6.75 4.40
CA VAL A 193 11.31 7.24 3.36
C VAL A 193 11.37 6.27 2.19
N GLN A 194 11.16 6.77 0.96
CA GLN A 194 11.17 5.98 -0.28
C GLN A 194 10.23 4.76 -0.26
N CYS A 195 9.19 4.79 0.58
CA CYS A 195 8.24 3.69 0.72
C CYS A 195 7.65 3.25 -0.64
N PHE A 196 7.32 4.22 -1.49
CA PHE A 196 6.82 4.01 -2.85
C PHE A 196 7.81 4.51 -3.92
N GLY A 197 9.10 4.61 -3.61
CA GLY A 197 10.11 5.14 -4.54
C GLY A 197 10.16 4.35 -5.84
N ALA A 198 10.14 5.04 -6.98
CA ALA A 198 10.20 4.46 -8.33
C ALA A 198 9.19 3.34 -8.59
N THR A 199 7.97 3.45 -8.04
CA THR A 199 6.85 2.56 -8.34
C THR A 199 6.14 2.94 -9.63
N GLY A 200 5.34 2.01 -10.18
CA GLY A 200 4.53 2.23 -11.36
C GLY A 200 3.12 2.78 -11.09
N LEU A 201 2.89 3.39 -9.92
CA LEU A 201 1.60 4.00 -9.58
C LEU A 201 1.25 5.12 -10.57
N GLU A 202 0.01 5.13 -11.08
CA GLU A 202 -0.49 6.16 -12.00
C GLU A 202 -1.36 7.19 -11.29
N GLN A 203 -2.15 6.72 -10.32
CA GLN A 203 -2.98 7.54 -9.45
C GLN A 203 -2.92 6.96 -8.05
N PHE A 204 -2.89 7.80 -7.03
CA PHE A 204 -2.79 7.30 -5.67
C PHE A 204 -3.50 8.18 -4.65
N CYS A 205 -4.33 7.54 -3.81
CA CYS A 205 -4.99 8.20 -2.69
C CYS A 205 -4.29 7.83 -1.38
N VAL A 206 -3.74 8.83 -0.71
CA VAL A 206 -2.95 8.66 0.52
C VAL A 206 -3.82 8.96 1.73
N ASN A 207 -4.01 7.96 2.60
CA ASN A 207 -4.66 8.10 3.90
C ASN A 207 -3.65 7.81 5.02
N ALA A 208 -2.85 8.80 5.39
CA ALA A 208 -1.77 8.67 6.38
C ALA A 208 -1.72 9.88 7.32
N LYS A 209 -1.13 9.73 8.52
CA LYS A 209 -0.85 10.85 9.43
C LYS A 209 0.47 11.54 9.08
N ASN A 210 1.50 10.75 8.81
CA ASN A 210 2.85 11.26 8.54
C ASN A 210 3.32 10.73 7.18
N ILE A 211 3.87 11.62 6.36
CA ILE A 211 4.45 11.29 5.05
C ILE A 211 5.88 11.81 5.04
N ASP A 212 6.84 10.87 5.04
CA ASP A 212 8.25 11.18 5.16
C ASP A 212 8.88 11.66 3.84
N SER A 213 10.14 12.07 3.95
CA SER A 213 10.92 12.55 2.81
C SER A 213 11.03 11.49 1.71
N CYS A 214 10.96 11.93 0.46
CA CYS A 214 11.12 11.08 -0.72
C CYS A 214 10.13 9.90 -0.81
N ALA A 215 9.02 9.90 -0.07
CA ALA A 215 8.09 8.76 0.00
C ALA A 215 7.63 8.26 -1.38
N PHE A 216 7.45 9.17 -2.36
CA PHE A 216 7.04 8.87 -3.75
C PHE A 216 8.12 9.26 -4.78
N ILE A 217 9.38 9.38 -4.37
CA ILE A 217 10.45 9.83 -5.26
C ILE A 217 10.53 8.98 -6.54
N GLY A 218 10.61 9.63 -7.70
CA GLY A 218 10.83 8.94 -8.96
C GLY A 218 9.66 8.08 -9.46
N CYS A 219 8.44 8.26 -8.93
CA CYS A 219 7.24 7.67 -9.52
C CYS A 219 6.91 8.39 -10.83
N GLU A 220 7.57 7.98 -11.92
CA GLU A 220 7.51 8.68 -13.22
C GLU A 220 6.12 8.62 -13.86
N ASP A 221 5.38 7.54 -13.62
CA ASP A 221 4.03 7.31 -14.15
C ASP A 221 2.93 8.01 -13.33
N LEU A 222 3.24 8.54 -12.13
CA LEU A 222 2.25 9.12 -11.23
C LEU A 222 1.76 10.47 -11.78
N LYS A 223 0.49 10.50 -12.19
CA LYS A 223 -0.18 11.69 -12.75
C LYS A 223 -0.98 12.44 -11.72
N GLU A 224 -1.59 11.72 -10.79
CA GLU A 224 -2.45 12.31 -9.78
C GLU A 224 -2.20 11.68 -8.42
N ILE A 225 -2.00 12.53 -7.40
CA ILE A 225 -1.93 12.12 -6.01
C ILE A 225 -2.94 12.90 -5.17
N HIS A 226 -3.73 12.17 -4.40
CA HIS A 226 -4.71 12.72 -3.48
C HIS A 226 -4.26 12.50 -2.04
N ILE A 227 -3.92 13.56 -1.34
CA ILE A 227 -3.54 13.55 0.07
C ILE A 227 -4.78 13.88 0.90
N ARG A 228 -5.26 12.90 1.65
CA ARG A 228 -6.49 13.02 2.44
C ARG A 228 -6.30 13.88 3.68
N SER A 229 -7.41 14.34 4.24
CA SER A 229 -7.44 15.14 5.47
C SER A 229 -6.84 14.41 6.68
N GLY A 230 -6.35 15.17 7.65
CA GLY A 230 -5.79 14.68 8.90
C GLY A 230 -4.34 14.17 8.76
N VAL A 231 -3.61 14.67 7.79
CA VAL A 231 -2.14 14.61 7.78
C VAL A 231 -1.62 15.53 8.87
N GLU A 232 -0.70 15.02 9.70
CA GLU A 232 -0.08 15.75 10.80
C GLU A 232 1.32 16.28 10.41
N ASN A 233 2.01 15.53 9.53
CA ASN A 233 3.31 15.93 8.98
C ASN A 233 3.40 15.51 7.51
N LEU A 234 3.71 16.47 6.65
CA LEU A 234 3.95 16.26 5.22
C LEU A 234 5.32 16.81 4.83
N ASN A 235 6.26 15.91 4.62
CA ASN A 235 7.55 16.32 4.06
C ASN A 235 7.40 16.55 2.55
N MET A 236 7.63 17.79 2.11
CA MET A 236 7.40 18.16 0.72
C MET A 236 8.35 17.48 -0.27
N THR A 237 9.51 16.97 0.18
CA THR A 237 10.40 16.16 -0.67
C THR A 237 9.80 14.79 -0.99
N ALA A 238 8.68 14.41 -0.33
CA ALA A 238 7.92 13.21 -0.70
C ALA A 238 7.57 13.17 -2.19
N PHE A 239 7.39 14.34 -2.81
CA PHE A 239 7.03 14.51 -4.22
C PHE A 239 8.24 14.77 -5.12
N ALA A 240 9.46 14.55 -4.65
CA ALA A 240 10.65 14.81 -5.44
C ALA A 240 10.72 13.92 -6.69
N MET A 241 11.23 14.50 -7.79
CA MET A 241 11.46 13.81 -9.06
C MET A 241 10.19 13.18 -9.69
N LEU A 242 9.01 13.72 -9.41
CA LEU A 242 7.78 13.34 -10.09
C LEU A 242 7.71 14.04 -11.46
N THR A 243 8.16 13.35 -12.51
CA THR A 243 8.20 13.92 -13.87
C THR A 243 6.84 13.88 -14.56
N GLY A 244 6.00 12.92 -14.20
CA GLY A 244 4.66 12.70 -14.80
C GLY A 244 3.51 13.40 -14.10
N ILE A 245 3.75 14.00 -12.90
CA ILE A 245 2.66 14.53 -12.07
C ILE A 245 1.95 15.71 -12.72
N GLU A 246 0.63 15.61 -12.82
CA GLU A 246 -0.27 16.64 -13.37
C GLU A 246 -1.08 17.30 -12.27
N THR A 247 -1.50 16.55 -11.25
CA THR A 247 -2.35 17.05 -10.17
C THR A 247 -1.90 16.53 -8.81
N ILE A 248 -1.79 17.46 -7.84
CA ILE A 248 -1.68 17.16 -6.42
C ILE A 248 -2.91 17.72 -5.73
N CYS A 249 -3.71 16.83 -5.14
CA CYS A 249 -4.91 17.20 -4.40
C CYS A 249 -4.65 17.15 -2.90
N LEU A 250 -4.90 18.26 -2.21
CA LEU A 250 -4.71 18.44 -0.78
C LEU A 250 -6.08 18.57 -0.11
N GLU A 251 -6.64 17.48 0.39
CA GLU A 251 -7.93 17.49 1.06
C GLU A 251 -7.80 17.95 2.51
N GLY A 252 -8.15 19.22 2.77
CA GLY A 252 -8.21 19.74 4.14
C GLY A 252 -6.89 19.72 4.90
N ILE A 253 -5.77 19.81 4.20
CA ILE A 253 -4.44 19.84 4.83
C ILE A 253 -4.19 21.24 5.37
N ASP A 254 -3.82 21.32 6.66
CA ASP A 254 -3.29 22.54 7.26
C ASP A 254 -1.93 22.86 6.60
N PRO A 255 -1.76 24.02 5.95
CA PRO A 255 -0.48 24.37 5.37
C PRO A 255 0.70 24.40 6.35
N ASP A 256 0.43 24.56 7.65
CA ASP A 256 1.48 24.59 8.66
C ASP A 256 2.14 23.22 8.91
N VAL A 257 1.45 22.12 8.58
CA VAL A 257 2.04 20.76 8.67
C VAL A 257 2.94 20.41 7.48
N MET A 258 2.99 21.29 6.46
CA MET A 258 3.82 21.11 5.27
C MET A 258 5.25 21.60 5.56
N GLU A 259 6.19 20.67 5.73
CA GLU A 259 7.61 21.01 5.89
C GLU A 259 8.21 21.52 4.57
N ALA A 260 8.80 22.71 4.60
CA ALA A 260 9.20 23.49 3.42
C ALA A 260 10.60 23.15 2.90
N ASP A 261 11.00 21.87 2.84
CA ASP A 261 12.29 21.48 2.28
C ASP A 261 12.15 20.88 0.88
N TRP A 262 12.62 21.64 -0.14
CA TRP A 262 13.02 21.15 -1.47
C TRP A 262 12.03 20.27 -2.25
N VAL A 263 10.89 20.81 -2.70
CA VAL A 263 10.10 20.11 -3.73
C VAL A 263 10.76 20.30 -5.09
N ASN A 264 11.38 19.26 -5.63
CA ASN A 264 11.85 19.25 -7.00
C ASN A 264 10.81 18.58 -7.90
N LEU A 265 9.67 19.24 -8.11
CA LEU A 265 8.74 18.86 -9.16
C LEU A 265 9.36 19.30 -10.49
N GLN A 266 9.76 18.36 -11.31
CA GLN A 266 10.36 18.68 -12.62
C GLN A 266 9.33 19.20 -13.65
N ASN A 267 8.04 19.08 -13.35
CA ASN A 267 6.97 19.57 -14.20
C ASN A 267 6.46 20.94 -13.72
N SER A 268 6.67 21.98 -14.53
CA SER A 268 6.25 23.36 -14.23
C SER A 268 4.75 23.62 -14.39
N THR A 269 3.96 22.61 -14.76
CA THR A 269 2.52 22.74 -15.06
C THR A 269 1.62 21.99 -14.09
N VAL A 270 2.15 21.57 -12.93
CA VAL A 270 1.37 20.83 -11.92
C VAL A 270 0.25 21.67 -11.36
N THR A 271 -0.96 21.13 -11.34
CA THR A 271 -2.12 21.74 -10.68
C THR A 271 -2.18 21.30 -9.22
N ILE A 272 -2.24 22.25 -8.29
CA ILE A 272 -2.46 21.99 -6.87
C ILE A 272 -3.91 22.28 -6.56
N LEU A 273 -4.69 21.27 -6.22
CA LEU A 273 -6.08 21.42 -5.81
C LEU A 273 -6.19 21.51 -4.29
N VAL A 274 -6.92 22.51 -3.82
CA VAL A 274 -7.28 22.69 -2.42
C VAL A 274 -8.80 22.77 -2.29
N PRO A 275 -9.39 22.43 -1.12
CA PRO A 275 -10.84 22.49 -0.90
C PRO A 275 -11.46 23.85 -1.26
N GLU A 276 -12.73 23.84 -1.66
CA GLU A 276 -13.47 25.06 -2.03
C GLU A 276 -13.59 26.07 -0.88
N ASP A 277 -13.65 25.59 0.35
CA ASP A 277 -13.73 26.39 1.58
C ASP A 277 -12.38 26.90 2.10
N THR A 278 -11.27 26.59 1.40
CA THR A 278 -9.93 27.11 1.72
C THR A 278 -9.94 28.64 1.74
N THR A 279 -9.47 29.24 2.84
CA THR A 279 -9.37 30.70 2.95
C THR A 279 -8.30 31.27 2.03
N ASP A 280 -8.38 32.58 1.73
CA ASP A 280 -7.36 33.23 0.90
C ASP A 280 -5.98 33.25 1.57
N GLU A 281 -5.93 33.28 2.91
CA GLU A 281 -4.68 33.19 3.68
C GLU A 281 -4.06 31.80 3.54
N GLN A 282 -4.85 30.75 3.70
CA GLN A 282 -4.40 29.36 3.50
C GLN A 282 -3.95 29.12 2.07
N LEU A 283 -4.72 29.60 1.08
CA LEU A 283 -4.35 29.51 -0.34
C LEU A 283 -3.00 30.19 -0.62
N GLN A 284 -2.77 31.35 -0.02
CA GLN A 284 -1.50 32.06 -0.14
C GLN A 284 -0.37 31.27 0.50
N LEU A 285 -0.60 30.67 1.67
CA LEU A 285 0.41 29.87 2.38
C LEU A 285 0.77 28.59 1.61
N VAL A 286 -0.22 27.84 1.11
CA VAL A 286 0.01 26.69 0.22
C VAL A 286 0.83 27.12 -1.00
N THR A 287 0.44 28.22 -1.66
CA THR A 287 1.17 28.74 -2.82
C THR A 287 2.62 29.06 -2.47
N GLN A 288 2.86 29.64 -1.29
CA GLN A 288 4.20 29.98 -0.81
C GLN A 288 5.04 28.70 -0.50
N LYS A 289 4.45 27.69 0.12
CA LYS A 289 5.11 26.41 0.39
C LYS A 289 5.59 25.72 -0.89
N PHE A 290 4.75 25.67 -1.92
CA PHE A 290 5.15 25.13 -3.23
C PHE A 290 6.11 26.05 -4.02
N ALA A 291 6.05 27.36 -3.83
CA ALA A 291 6.93 28.30 -4.52
C ALA A 291 8.34 28.39 -3.92
N SER A 292 8.54 28.02 -2.67
CA SER A 292 9.87 27.97 -2.01
C SER A 292 10.73 26.81 -2.54
N ALA A 293 10.14 25.87 -3.24
CA ALA A 293 10.82 24.84 -3.99
C ALA A 293 11.21 25.39 -5.37
N TYR A 294 12.32 24.97 -5.96
CA TYR A 294 12.89 25.38 -7.24
C TYR A 294 11.93 25.50 -8.45
N ILE A 295 10.64 25.47 -8.22
CA ILE A 295 9.58 25.61 -9.21
C ILE A 295 8.84 26.92 -8.95
N ILE A 296 8.85 27.80 -9.95
CA ILE A 296 7.97 28.97 -9.97
C ILE A 296 6.55 28.47 -10.27
N ILE A 297 5.83 28.04 -9.23
CA ILE A 297 4.38 27.82 -9.36
C ILE A 297 3.72 29.18 -9.43
N ASN A 298 3.17 29.52 -10.57
CA ASN A 298 2.33 30.70 -10.70
C ASN A 298 1.07 30.54 -9.83
N LYS A 299 0.54 31.66 -9.28
CA LYS A 299 -0.73 31.64 -8.50
C LYS A 299 -1.89 30.90 -9.20
N SER A 300 -1.85 30.83 -10.54
CA SER A 300 -2.84 30.11 -11.36
C SER A 300 -2.76 28.57 -11.25
N GLN A 301 -1.72 28.02 -10.66
CA GLN A 301 -1.52 26.57 -10.51
C GLN A 301 -2.06 26.02 -9.18
N VAL A 302 -2.26 26.88 -8.17
CA VAL A 302 -3.00 26.53 -6.96
C VAL A 302 -4.43 26.98 -7.13
N GLN A 303 -5.37 26.04 -7.16
CA GLN A 303 -6.77 26.28 -7.48
C GLN A 303 -7.67 25.64 -6.42
N LYS A 304 -8.81 26.29 -6.15
CA LYS A 304 -9.90 25.68 -5.40
C LYS A 304 -10.63 24.70 -6.31
N GLY A 305 -10.92 23.50 -5.81
CA GLY A 305 -11.61 22.48 -6.57
C GLY A 305 -11.83 21.19 -5.79
N SER A 306 -12.72 20.36 -6.28
CA SER A 306 -12.95 19.04 -5.71
C SER A 306 -12.01 18.02 -6.32
N CYS A 307 -11.41 17.20 -5.48
CA CYS A 307 -10.66 16.04 -5.90
C CYS A 307 -11.60 14.99 -6.51
N GLN A 308 -11.20 14.44 -7.64
CA GLN A 308 -12.01 13.47 -8.38
C GLN A 308 -11.72 12.01 -7.95
N LEU A 309 -10.54 11.73 -7.38
CA LEU A 309 -10.22 10.43 -6.84
C LEU A 309 -11.09 10.14 -5.62
N SER A 310 -12.06 9.26 -5.81
CA SER A 310 -12.81 8.66 -4.70
C SER A 310 -11.90 7.78 -3.84
N GLU A 311 -12.35 7.42 -2.65
CA GLU A 311 -11.69 6.36 -1.87
C GLU A 311 -11.40 5.17 -2.77
N ASN A 312 -10.19 4.61 -2.68
CA ASN A 312 -9.89 3.35 -3.35
C ASN A 312 -10.85 2.30 -2.77
N PRO A 313 -11.84 1.81 -3.54
CA PRO A 313 -12.69 0.74 -3.04
C PRO A 313 -11.82 -0.48 -2.75
N MET A 314 -12.22 -1.28 -1.76
CA MET A 314 -11.54 -2.56 -1.51
C MET A 314 -11.56 -3.38 -2.80
N PRO A 315 -10.41 -3.86 -3.28
CA PRO A 315 -10.34 -4.70 -4.47
C PRO A 315 -11.15 -6.00 -4.31
N ASP A 316 -11.62 -6.56 -5.41
CA ASP A 316 -12.23 -7.89 -5.46
C ASP A 316 -11.16 -8.96 -5.24
N ILE A 317 -10.92 -9.30 -3.96
CA ILE A 317 -9.88 -10.26 -3.57
C ILE A 317 -10.16 -11.63 -4.19
N ASP A 318 -11.40 -12.11 -4.17
CA ASP A 318 -11.76 -13.42 -4.71
C ASP A 318 -11.53 -13.48 -6.23
N GLY A 319 -11.82 -12.39 -6.95
CA GLY A 319 -11.51 -12.28 -8.37
C GLY A 319 -10.00 -12.31 -8.65
N ILE A 320 -9.22 -11.58 -7.85
CA ILE A 320 -7.75 -11.54 -7.97
C ILE A 320 -7.15 -12.93 -7.69
N VAL A 321 -7.55 -13.58 -6.61
CA VAL A 321 -7.02 -14.91 -6.22
C VAL A 321 -7.45 -15.99 -7.20
N GLY A 322 -8.66 -15.89 -7.76
CA GLY A 322 -9.16 -16.78 -8.81
C GLY A 322 -8.30 -16.80 -10.07
N GLU A 323 -7.57 -15.72 -10.40
CA GLU A 323 -6.61 -15.68 -11.52
C GLU A 323 -5.43 -16.66 -11.33
N TYR A 324 -5.13 -17.03 -10.09
CA TYR A 324 -4.08 -17.99 -9.75
C TYR A 324 -4.61 -19.42 -9.58
N GLY A 325 -5.93 -19.61 -9.64
CA GLY A 325 -6.57 -20.91 -9.47
C GLY A 325 -6.64 -21.39 -8.02
N ILE A 326 -6.61 -20.46 -7.08
CA ILE A 326 -6.70 -20.67 -5.62
C ILE A 326 -8.17 -20.60 -5.17
#